data_cb9dad67f2ea346230041e5668e084d5
#
_entry.id   cb9dad67f2ea346230041e5668e084d5
#
_cell.length_a   1.000
_cell.length_b   1.000
_cell.length_c   1.000
_cell.angle_alpha   90.00
_cell.angle_beta   90.00
_cell.angle_gamma   90.00
#
_symmetry.space_group_name_H-M   'P 1'
#
loop_
_entity.id
_entity.type
_entity.pdbx_description
1 polymer ?
#
loop_
_entity_poly.entity_id
_entity_poly.type
_entity_poly.pdbx_seq_one_letter_code
_entity_poly.pdbx_strand_id
1 'polypeptide(L)'
;IGDCVVVVDDEDIIKVHVHSNHPGLAIEEGLKYGALTSLKIENMREQHTEQVLQADEQAENADYVPADPDTPYGFVAVAAGAGLQALFTDLGVNQVVTGGQTMNPSTDDILRAIQATPAETVFVLPNNKNIIMAAEQAVRLADRRVCVLPTRTIPQGITAMLNFDPDADFAANRLAMTKSIETVQTGQVTFAARDSEYGGHSIKEGEILAMEDGKLAFVEKDLTKAVLKLTRSMAKKGAGFVTVIYGS
;
A
#
# COMPACT_ATOMS: atom_id res chain seq x y z
N ILE A 1 8.53 -17.52 -23.30
CA ILE A 1 7.17 -17.07 -23.65
C ILE A 1 6.91 -15.70 -23.03
N GLY A 2 7.47 -15.42 -21.89
CA GLY A 2 7.32 -14.16 -21.16
C GLY A 2 8.17 -14.09 -19.90
N ASP A 3 8.02 -13.00 -19.15
CA ASP A 3 8.67 -12.75 -17.87
C ASP A 3 7.63 -12.59 -16.74
N CYS A 4 8.09 -12.33 -15.53
CA CYS A 4 7.23 -12.21 -14.33
C CYS A 4 6.25 -13.38 -14.16
N VAL A 5 6.69 -14.60 -14.45
CA VAL A 5 5.83 -15.77 -14.38
C VAL A 5 5.57 -16.15 -12.93
N VAL A 6 4.29 -16.15 -12.54
CA VAL A 6 3.82 -16.62 -11.24
C VAL A 6 2.87 -17.78 -11.46
N VAL A 7 3.15 -18.92 -10.84
CA VAL A 7 2.30 -20.11 -10.88
C VAL A 7 1.84 -20.40 -9.44
N VAL A 8 0.54 -20.48 -9.27
CA VAL A 8 -0.08 -20.83 -7.98
C VAL A 8 -0.98 -22.05 -8.19
N ASP A 9 -0.73 -23.07 -7.39
CA ASP A 9 -1.56 -24.26 -7.32
C ASP A 9 -2.66 -24.06 -6.26
N ASP A 10 -3.91 -24.30 -6.63
CA ASP A 10 -5.08 -24.08 -5.79
C ASP A 10 -6.06 -25.26 -6.00
N GLU A 11 -5.86 -26.33 -5.23
CA GLU A 11 -6.59 -27.59 -5.25
C GLU A 11 -6.73 -28.22 -6.66
N ASP A 12 -7.75 -27.83 -7.42
CA ASP A 12 -8.03 -28.39 -8.76
C ASP A 12 -7.69 -27.39 -9.90
N ILE A 13 -7.17 -26.22 -9.58
CA ILE A 13 -6.90 -25.15 -10.54
C ILE A 13 -5.47 -24.61 -10.39
N ILE A 14 -4.74 -24.59 -11.49
CA ILE A 14 -3.45 -23.90 -11.57
C ILE A 14 -3.68 -22.50 -12.14
N LYS A 15 -3.36 -21.47 -11.33
CA LYS A 15 -3.37 -20.08 -11.77
C LYS A 15 -2.00 -19.71 -12.30
N VAL A 16 -1.97 -19.22 -13.53
CA VAL A 16 -0.73 -18.74 -14.16
C VAL A 16 -0.87 -17.26 -14.49
N HIS A 17 0.10 -16.47 -14.03
CA HIS A 17 0.25 -15.07 -14.41
C HIS A 17 1.57 -14.93 -15.17
N VAL A 18 1.54 -14.28 -16.31
CA VAL A 18 2.74 -14.07 -17.15
C VAL A 18 2.65 -12.74 -17.89
N HIS A 19 3.74 -11.98 -17.89
CA HIS A 19 3.90 -10.82 -18.75
C HIS A 19 4.49 -11.25 -20.09
N SER A 20 3.80 -10.99 -21.19
CA SER A 20 4.26 -11.42 -22.52
C SER A 20 3.87 -10.43 -23.60
N ASN A 21 4.76 -10.23 -24.57
CA ASN A 21 4.44 -9.52 -25.81
C ASN A 21 3.66 -10.41 -26.81
N HIS A 22 3.54 -11.71 -26.51
CA HIS A 22 2.88 -12.70 -27.35
C HIS A 22 1.89 -13.53 -26.52
N PRO A 23 0.77 -12.97 -26.06
CA PRO A 23 -0.16 -13.65 -25.17
C PRO A 23 -0.75 -14.93 -25.79
N GLY A 24 -0.88 -14.98 -27.12
CA GLY A 24 -1.32 -16.19 -27.83
C GLY A 24 -0.41 -17.40 -27.60
N LEU A 25 0.90 -17.21 -27.55
CA LEU A 25 1.85 -18.29 -27.26
C LEU A 25 1.72 -18.81 -25.81
N ALA A 26 1.43 -17.91 -24.87
CA ALA A 26 1.20 -18.30 -23.49
C ALA A 26 -0.08 -19.14 -23.35
N ILE A 27 -1.13 -18.79 -24.09
CA ILE A 27 -2.39 -19.54 -24.15
C ILE A 27 -2.16 -20.92 -24.77
N GLU A 28 -1.46 -20.98 -25.92
CA GLU A 28 -1.15 -22.27 -26.59
C GLU A 28 -0.34 -23.20 -25.68
N GLU A 29 0.62 -22.64 -24.96
CA GLU A 29 1.42 -23.44 -24.02
C GLU A 29 0.56 -23.95 -22.86
N GLY A 30 -0.29 -23.08 -22.29
CA GLY A 30 -1.20 -23.46 -21.20
C GLY A 30 -2.17 -24.59 -21.59
N LEU A 31 -2.67 -24.57 -22.83
CA LEU A 31 -3.58 -25.61 -23.34
C LEU A 31 -2.95 -27.01 -23.38
N LYS A 32 -1.63 -27.14 -23.37
CA LYS A 32 -0.94 -28.44 -23.32
C LYS A 32 -1.10 -29.14 -21.97
N TYR A 33 -1.41 -28.38 -20.91
CA TYR A 33 -1.53 -28.87 -19.56
C TYR A 33 -2.98 -29.07 -19.11
N GLY A 34 -3.93 -28.47 -19.83
CA GLY A 34 -5.36 -28.64 -19.51
C GLY A 34 -6.26 -27.61 -20.17
N ALA A 35 -7.54 -27.65 -19.85
CA ALA A 35 -8.51 -26.68 -20.32
C ALA A 35 -8.30 -25.35 -19.58
N LEU A 36 -8.34 -24.22 -20.31
CA LEU A 36 -8.19 -22.89 -19.73
C LEU A 36 -9.57 -22.30 -19.38
N THR A 37 -9.68 -21.75 -18.20
CA THR A 37 -10.87 -21.05 -17.72
C THR A 37 -10.48 -19.65 -17.24
N SER A 38 -11.41 -18.69 -17.25
CA SER A 38 -11.20 -17.35 -16.69
C SER A 38 -9.99 -16.61 -17.25
N LEU A 39 -9.81 -16.68 -18.58
CA LEU A 39 -8.73 -15.97 -19.26
C LEU A 39 -8.91 -14.45 -19.11
N LYS A 40 -7.87 -13.78 -18.58
CA LYS A 40 -7.79 -12.32 -18.52
C LYS A 40 -6.55 -11.87 -19.27
N ILE A 41 -6.73 -11.10 -20.34
CA ILE A 41 -5.63 -10.54 -21.12
C ILE A 41 -5.78 -9.02 -21.04
N GLU A 42 -4.78 -8.35 -20.54
CA GLU A 42 -4.73 -6.90 -20.40
C GLU A 42 -3.51 -6.35 -21.12
N ASN A 43 -3.71 -5.31 -21.90
CA ASN A 43 -2.60 -4.61 -22.54
C ASN A 43 -2.00 -3.60 -21.53
N MET A 44 -0.90 -3.98 -20.92
CA MET A 44 -0.23 -3.14 -19.93
C MET A 44 0.26 -1.79 -20.51
N ARG A 45 0.46 -1.70 -21.82
CA ARG A 45 0.81 -0.42 -22.46
C ARG A 45 -0.39 0.52 -22.54
N GLU A 46 -1.60 0.00 -22.77
CA GLU A 46 -2.83 0.79 -22.74
C GLU A 46 -3.20 1.18 -21.32
N GLN A 47 -3.10 0.26 -20.36
CA GLN A 47 -3.27 0.57 -18.93
C GLN A 47 -2.27 1.64 -18.47
N HIS A 48 -1.02 1.56 -18.88
CA HIS A 48 -0.03 2.57 -18.56
C HIS A 48 -0.36 3.91 -19.23
N THR A 49 -0.88 3.91 -20.45
CA THR A 49 -1.26 5.15 -21.16
C THR A 49 -2.54 5.75 -20.57
N GLU A 50 -3.56 4.95 -20.24
CA GLU A 50 -4.76 5.43 -19.55
C GLU A 50 -4.45 5.87 -18.11
N GLN A 51 -3.56 5.17 -17.41
CA GLN A 51 -3.11 5.57 -16.07
C GLN A 51 -2.24 6.83 -16.12
N VAL A 52 -1.39 6.99 -17.13
CA VAL A 52 -0.62 8.22 -17.34
C VAL A 52 -1.55 9.39 -17.69
N LEU A 53 -2.54 9.21 -18.56
CA LEU A 53 -3.49 10.27 -18.91
C LEU A 53 -4.41 10.64 -17.72
N GLN A 54 -4.84 9.66 -16.91
CA GLN A 54 -5.61 9.92 -15.69
C GLN A 54 -4.74 10.41 -14.53
N ALA A 55 -3.48 10.00 -14.47
CA ALA A 55 -2.51 10.51 -13.50
C ALA A 55 -2.05 11.92 -13.88
N ASP A 56 -1.89 12.23 -15.16
CA ASP A 56 -1.58 13.58 -15.62
C ASP A 56 -2.72 14.56 -15.31
N GLU A 57 -3.99 14.13 -15.43
CA GLU A 57 -5.14 14.96 -15.00
C GLU A 57 -5.24 15.13 -13.47
N GLN A 58 -4.69 14.21 -12.67
CA GLN A 58 -4.67 14.28 -11.21
C GLN A 58 -3.32 14.75 -10.64
N ALA A 59 -2.23 14.57 -11.37
CA ALA A 59 -0.88 15.02 -11.00
C ALA A 59 -0.59 16.47 -11.37
N GLU A 60 -1.48 17.16 -12.11
CA GLU A 60 -1.35 18.60 -12.41
C GLU A 60 -1.39 19.50 -11.16
N ASN A 61 -1.46 18.96 -9.93
CA ASN A 61 -1.51 19.73 -8.69
C ASN A 61 -0.39 19.47 -7.67
N ALA A 62 0.66 18.74 -8.03
CA ALA A 62 1.85 18.70 -7.18
C ALA A 62 3.10 18.84 -8.06
N ASP A 63 3.43 20.08 -8.42
CA ASP A 63 4.75 20.41 -8.95
C ASP A 63 5.80 20.10 -7.87
N TYR A 64 6.29 18.85 -7.84
CA TYR A 64 7.44 18.49 -7.03
C TYR A 64 8.68 19.18 -7.62
N VAL A 65 9.02 20.32 -7.08
CA VAL A 65 10.24 21.03 -7.44
C VAL A 65 11.37 20.46 -6.58
N PRO A 66 12.45 19.95 -7.18
CA PRO A 66 13.61 19.50 -6.42
C PRO A 66 14.12 20.60 -5.48
N ALA A 67 14.40 20.24 -4.24
CA ALA A 67 14.84 21.17 -3.21
C ALA A 67 16.20 20.75 -2.66
N ASP A 68 17.06 21.74 -2.41
CA ASP A 68 18.32 21.49 -1.72
C ASP A 68 18.05 21.12 -0.26
N PRO A 69 18.85 20.19 0.32
CA PRO A 69 18.72 19.84 1.73
C PRO A 69 19.03 21.03 2.64
N ASP A 70 18.08 21.40 3.50
CA ASP A 70 18.22 22.46 4.51
C ASP A 70 17.97 21.97 5.95
N THR A 71 17.42 20.76 6.09
CA THR A 71 17.14 20.10 7.38
C THR A 71 17.78 18.73 7.47
N PRO A 72 18.11 18.23 8.68
CA PRO A 72 18.68 16.88 8.85
C PRO A 72 17.74 15.77 8.42
N TYR A 73 16.43 15.92 8.69
CA TYR A 73 15.42 14.88 8.44
C TYR A 73 14.20 15.46 7.73
N GLY A 74 13.63 14.66 6.84
CA GLY A 74 12.36 14.93 6.20
C GLY A 74 11.57 13.64 5.97
N PHE A 75 10.32 13.79 5.55
CA PHE A 75 9.38 12.69 5.47
C PHE A 75 8.56 12.72 4.18
N VAL A 76 8.42 11.54 3.58
CA VAL A 76 7.50 11.27 2.48
C VAL A 76 6.53 10.19 2.92
N ALA A 77 5.24 10.41 2.82
CA ALA A 77 4.22 9.42 3.13
C ALA A 77 3.33 9.15 1.92
N VAL A 78 2.85 7.92 1.78
CA VAL A 78 1.81 7.60 0.81
C VAL A 78 0.46 7.55 1.52
N ALA A 79 -0.52 8.30 1.02
CA ALA A 79 -1.86 8.33 1.56
C ALA A 79 -2.89 8.69 0.50
N ALA A 80 -4.12 8.18 0.62
CA ALA A 80 -5.24 8.49 -0.25
C ALA A 80 -6.29 9.32 0.50
N GLY A 81 -6.79 10.36 -0.17
CA GLY A 81 -7.83 11.23 0.34
C GLY A 81 -7.31 12.43 1.15
N ALA A 82 -7.99 13.55 0.99
CA ALA A 82 -7.57 14.84 1.55
C ALA A 82 -7.42 14.83 3.09
N GLY A 83 -8.26 14.09 3.79
CA GLY A 83 -8.18 14.00 5.26
C GLY A 83 -6.90 13.33 5.75
N LEU A 84 -6.45 12.25 5.10
CA LEU A 84 -5.18 11.59 5.45
C LEU A 84 -3.98 12.42 5.01
N GLN A 85 -4.08 13.11 3.87
CA GLN A 85 -3.02 14.02 3.44
C GLN A 85 -2.84 15.16 4.45
N ALA A 86 -3.92 15.81 4.88
CA ALA A 86 -3.88 16.84 5.91
C ALA A 86 -3.29 16.29 7.22
N LEU A 87 -3.73 15.12 7.66
CA LEU A 87 -3.21 14.49 8.88
C LEU A 87 -1.70 14.25 8.82
N PHE A 88 -1.18 13.70 7.73
CA PHE A 88 0.26 13.49 7.60
C PHE A 88 1.04 14.80 7.50
N THR A 89 0.49 15.81 6.85
CA THR A 89 1.08 17.17 6.82
C THR A 89 1.14 17.76 8.23
N ASP A 90 0.07 17.65 9.02
CA ASP A 90 0.02 18.12 10.42
C ASP A 90 1.01 17.34 11.31
N LEU A 91 1.32 16.10 11.00
CA LEU A 91 2.35 15.30 11.68
C LEU A 91 3.79 15.67 11.25
N GLY A 92 3.97 16.61 10.33
CA GLY A 92 5.28 17.09 9.88
C GLY A 92 5.82 16.33 8.65
N VAL A 93 4.98 15.61 7.90
CA VAL A 93 5.38 15.02 6.62
C VAL A 93 5.52 16.13 5.58
N ASN A 94 6.68 16.18 4.90
CA ASN A 94 6.99 17.22 3.91
C ASN A 94 6.23 17.01 2.60
N GLN A 95 6.14 15.74 2.14
CA GLN A 95 5.48 15.40 0.89
C GLN A 95 4.54 14.22 1.10
N VAL A 96 3.30 14.36 0.64
CA VAL A 96 2.33 13.25 0.66
C VAL A 96 2.00 12.84 -0.77
N VAL A 97 2.45 11.64 -1.14
CA VAL A 97 2.18 11.04 -2.45
C VAL A 97 0.79 10.41 -2.43
N THR A 98 -0.05 10.79 -3.39
CA THR A 98 -1.41 10.24 -3.50
C THR A 98 -1.36 8.80 -4.00
N GLY A 99 -2.05 7.89 -3.31
CA GLY A 99 -2.16 6.49 -3.72
C GLY A 99 -2.38 5.52 -2.58
N GLY A 100 -2.39 4.24 -2.91
CA GLY A 100 -2.39 3.15 -1.93
C GLY A 100 -3.69 2.38 -1.74
N GLN A 101 -4.81 2.78 -2.36
CA GLN A 101 -6.04 1.99 -2.35
C GLN A 101 -6.35 1.37 -3.72
N THR A 102 -6.62 2.19 -4.72
CA THR A 102 -6.95 1.73 -6.08
C THR A 102 -5.79 1.87 -7.04
N MET A 103 -4.91 2.85 -6.82
CA MET A 103 -3.70 3.08 -7.59
C MET A 103 -2.49 3.16 -6.67
N ASN A 104 -1.45 2.40 -6.99
CA ASN A 104 -0.17 2.50 -6.31
C ASN A 104 0.69 3.54 -7.03
N PRO A 105 1.33 4.46 -6.31
CA PRO A 105 2.27 5.39 -6.93
C PRO A 105 3.43 4.62 -7.56
N SER A 106 3.96 5.17 -8.64
CA SER A 106 5.14 4.63 -9.30
C SER A 106 6.41 4.89 -8.47
N THR A 107 7.49 4.23 -8.84
CA THR A 107 8.83 4.53 -8.28
C THR A 107 9.24 5.98 -8.55
N ASP A 108 8.85 6.53 -9.71
CA ASP A 108 9.15 7.91 -10.10
C ASP A 108 8.40 8.94 -9.26
N ASP A 109 7.12 8.69 -8.95
CA ASP A 109 6.33 9.57 -8.07
C ASP A 109 6.94 9.69 -6.68
N ILE A 110 7.38 8.54 -6.13
CA ILE A 110 8.05 8.51 -4.82
C ILE A 110 9.41 9.19 -4.90
N LEU A 111 10.17 8.98 -5.98
CA LEU A 111 11.47 9.61 -6.18
C LEU A 111 11.36 11.14 -6.27
N ARG A 112 10.40 11.64 -7.04
CA ARG A 112 10.14 13.09 -7.13
C ARG A 112 9.78 13.68 -5.77
N ALA A 113 8.94 13.01 -4.99
CA ALA A 113 8.60 13.45 -3.64
C ALA A 113 9.84 13.49 -2.72
N ILE A 114 10.73 12.49 -2.82
CA ILE A 114 12.00 12.47 -2.08
C ILE A 114 12.87 13.66 -2.48
N GLN A 115 13.02 13.92 -3.78
CA GLN A 115 13.84 15.03 -4.29
C GLN A 115 13.27 16.42 -3.93
N ALA A 116 11.95 16.53 -3.81
CA ALA A 116 11.27 17.77 -3.38
C ALA A 116 11.27 17.96 -1.86
N THR A 117 11.75 16.99 -1.10
CA THR A 117 11.84 17.10 0.37
C THR A 117 13.17 17.79 0.75
N PRO A 118 13.17 18.97 1.40
CA PRO A 118 14.39 19.74 1.69
C PRO A 118 15.15 19.16 2.91
N ALA A 119 15.62 17.92 2.81
CA ALA A 119 16.27 17.23 3.91
C ALA A 119 17.45 16.37 3.45
N GLU A 120 18.48 16.24 4.30
CA GLU A 120 19.64 15.38 4.07
C GLU A 120 19.28 13.90 4.12
N THR A 121 18.37 13.54 5.02
CA THR A 121 17.85 12.18 5.19
C THR A 121 16.33 12.19 5.11
N VAL A 122 15.77 11.39 4.19
CA VAL A 122 14.33 11.27 4.00
C VAL A 122 13.84 9.92 4.46
N PHE A 123 12.89 9.91 5.40
CA PHE A 123 12.14 8.73 5.77
C PHE A 123 10.91 8.58 4.87
N VAL A 124 10.73 7.41 4.28
CA VAL A 124 9.58 7.11 3.43
C VAL A 124 8.65 6.14 4.15
N LEU A 125 7.37 6.51 4.23
CA LEU A 125 6.28 5.72 4.84
C LEU A 125 5.31 5.25 3.73
N PRO A 126 5.51 4.05 3.17
CA PRO A 126 4.67 3.53 2.08
C PRO A 126 3.22 3.31 2.48
N ASN A 127 2.94 2.97 3.74
CA ASN A 127 1.61 2.73 4.32
C ASN A 127 0.77 1.67 3.61
N ASN A 128 1.41 0.91 2.72
CA ASN A 128 0.82 -0.19 1.98
C ASN A 128 1.92 -1.19 1.60
N LYS A 129 1.67 -2.49 1.82
CA LYS A 129 2.63 -3.55 1.50
C LYS A 129 3.05 -3.59 0.03
N ASN A 130 2.14 -3.21 -0.88
CA ASN A 130 2.38 -3.23 -2.33
C ASN A 130 3.29 -2.09 -2.81
N ILE A 131 3.42 -1.03 -2.00
CA ILE A 131 4.21 0.17 -2.33
C ILE A 131 5.65 0.07 -1.80
N ILE A 132 5.90 -0.79 -0.80
CA ILE A 132 7.23 -0.92 -0.18
C ILE A 132 8.31 -1.19 -1.24
N MET A 133 8.04 -2.08 -2.20
CA MET A 133 9.01 -2.41 -3.25
C MET A 133 9.32 -1.20 -4.16
N ALA A 134 8.33 -0.42 -4.55
CA ALA A 134 8.52 0.79 -5.34
C ALA A 134 9.32 1.85 -4.55
N ALA A 135 9.05 2.00 -3.26
CA ALA A 135 9.81 2.88 -2.39
C ALA A 135 11.28 2.43 -2.24
N GLU A 136 11.53 1.13 -2.09
CA GLU A 136 12.90 0.58 -2.04
C GLU A 136 13.66 0.74 -3.36
N GLN A 137 12.97 0.69 -4.49
CA GLN A 137 13.56 0.99 -5.80
C GLN A 137 13.94 2.47 -5.91
N ALA A 138 13.10 3.39 -5.42
CA ALA A 138 13.38 4.82 -5.40
C ALA A 138 14.64 5.16 -4.60
N VAL A 139 14.94 4.42 -3.51
CA VAL A 139 16.18 4.59 -2.72
C VAL A 139 17.43 4.52 -3.59
N ARG A 140 17.46 3.63 -4.57
CA ARG A 140 18.64 3.42 -5.44
C ARG A 140 18.87 4.55 -6.44
N LEU A 141 17.84 5.35 -6.69
CA LEU A 141 17.83 6.44 -7.66
C LEU A 141 17.94 7.81 -6.99
N ALA A 142 17.76 7.85 -5.67
CA ALA A 142 17.76 9.08 -4.90
C ALA A 142 19.16 9.70 -4.79
N ASP A 143 19.21 11.03 -4.76
CA ASP A 143 20.41 11.86 -4.64
C ASP A 143 20.85 12.11 -3.18
N ARG A 144 20.06 11.61 -2.23
CA ARG A 144 20.23 11.79 -0.78
C ARG A 144 20.00 10.51 -0.01
N ARG A 145 20.27 10.52 1.30
CA ARG A 145 20.00 9.37 2.15
C ARG A 145 18.50 9.14 2.27
N VAL A 146 18.05 7.92 1.97
CA VAL A 146 16.65 7.53 2.11
C VAL A 146 16.53 6.30 3.00
N CYS A 147 15.54 6.31 3.88
CA CYS A 147 15.19 5.18 4.73
C CYS A 147 13.71 4.83 4.54
N VAL A 148 13.42 3.70 3.91
CA VAL A 148 12.06 3.19 3.83
C VAL A 148 11.71 2.50 5.14
N LEU A 149 10.66 3.01 5.81
CA LEU A 149 10.08 2.35 6.97
C LEU A 149 9.05 1.32 6.50
N PRO A 150 9.02 0.10 7.05
CA PRO A 150 8.17 -0.98 6.53
C PRO A 150 6.70 -0.83 6.96
N THR A 151 6.13 0.37 6.81
CA THR A 151 4.73 0.64 7.13
C THR A 151 3.81 0.02 6.07
N ARG A 152 2.88 -0.82 6.51
CA ARG A 152 1.94 -1.56 5.66
C ARG A 152 0.52 -1.01 5.74
N THR A 153 0.29 -0.12 6.69
CA THR A 153 -1.03 0.47 6.96
C THR A 153 -0.87 1.92 7.40
N ILE A 154 -1.91 2.72 7.22
CA ILE A 154 -1.95 4.12 7.66
C ILE A 154 -1.70 4.26 9.17
N PRO A 155 -2.33 3.46 10.06
CA PRO A 155 -2.04 3.54 11.50
C PRO A 155 -0.57 3.29 11.84
N GLN A 156 0.12 2.40 11.12
CA GLN A 156 1.55 2.19 11.29
C GLN A 156 2.37 3.43 10.93
N GLY A 157 2.02 4.10 9.82
CA GLY A 157 2.66 5.36 9.43
C GLY A 157 2.48 6.47 10.45
N ILE A 158 1.25 6.64 10.95
CA ILE A 158 0.95 7.63 12.00
C ILE A 158 1.78 7.33 13.26
N THR A 159 1.80 6.07 13.71
CA THR A 159 2.54 5.69 14.91
C THR A 159 4.05 5.88 14.72
N ALA A 160 4.58 5.59 13.54
CA ALA A 160 5.98 5.84 13.24
C ALA A 160 6.31 7.34 13.38
N MET A 161 5.50 8.23 12.79
CA MET A 161 5.69 9.69 12.89
C MET A 161 5.66 10.18 14.35
N LEU A 162 4.74 9.69 15.16
CA LEU A 162 4.63 10.05 16.59
C LEU A 162 5.83 9.57 17.44
N ASN A 163 6.65 8.65 16.93
CA ASN A 163 7.85 8.14 17.61
C ASN A 163 9.15 8.68 17.01
N PHE A 164 9.08 9.69 16.15
CA PHE A 164 10.24 10.41 15.68
C PHE A 164 10.70 11.44 16.74
N ASP A 165 12.00 11.50 16.96
CA ASP A 165 12.64 12.45 17.83
C ASP A 165 13.62 13.30 17.02
N PRO A 166 13.38 14.63 16.86
CA PRO A 166 14.23 15.49 16.08
C PRO A 166 15.65 15.65 16.65
N ASP A 167 15.83 15.40 17.94
CA ASP A 167 17.13 15.53 18.63
C ASP A 167 17.95 14.21 18.60
N ALA A 168 17.34 13.12 18.17
CA ALA A 168 18.00 11.84 18.07
C ALA A 168 18.72 11.63 16.73
N ASP A 169 19.75 10.81 16.73
CA ASP A 169 20.44 10.44 15.50
C ASP A 169 19.60 9.52 14.59
N PHE A 170 20.08 9.33 13.36
CA PHE A 170 19.42 8.50 12.35
C PHE A 170 19.18 7.06 12.82
N ALA A 171 20.15 6.43 13.49
CA ALA A 171 20.06 5.03 13.90
C ALA A 171 19.02 4.86 15.02
N ALA A 172 18.99 5.79 15.98
CA ALA A 172 18.01 5.82 17.05
C ALA A 172 16.60 6.04 16.52
N ASN A 173 16.40 7.03 15.63
CA ASN A 173 15.11 7.29 15.00
C ASN A 173 14.62 6.10 14.17
N ARG A 174 15.46 5.56 13.29
CA ARG A 174 15.10 4.37 12.51
C ARG A 174 14.67 3.21 13.40
N LEU A 175 15.40 2.97 14.50
CA LEU A 175 15.07 1.89 15.43
C LEU A 175 13.77 2.14 16.17
N ALA A 176 13.56 3.35 16.72
CA ALA A 176 12.37 3.73 17.48
C ALA A 176 11.12 3.65 16.59
N MET A 177 11.16 4.26 15.40
CA MET A 177 10.07 4.23 14.45
C MET A 177 9.75 2.81 13.96
N THR A 178 10.76 1.99 13.65
CA THR A 178 10.55 0.59 13.23
C THR A 178 9.91 -0.24 14.34
N LYS A 179 10.39 -0.12 15.58
CA LYS A 179 9.80 -0.82 16.72
C LYS A 179 8.35 -0.39 16.99
N SER A 180 8.06 0.89 16.85
CA SER A 180 6.70 1.39 17.05
C SER A 180 5.71 0.81 16.03
N ILE A 181 6.13 0.62 14.79
CA ILE A 181 5.32 -0.03 13.73
C ILE A 181 4.90 -1.45 14.15
N GLU A 182 5.78 -2.21 14.79
CA GLU A 182 5.51 -3.58 15.21
C GLU A 182 4.45 -3.68 16.33
N THR A 183 4.24 -2.61 17.08
CA THR A 183 3.23 -2.57 18.15
C THR A 183 1.81 -2.30 17.65
N VAL A 184 1.66 -1.87 16.40
CA VAL A 184 0.38 -1.49 15.82
C VAL A 184 -0.36 -2.70 15.27
N GLN A 185 -1.56 -2.93 15.76
CA GLN A 185 -2.52 -3.87 15.18
C GLN A 185 -3.51 -3.08 14.31
N THR A 186 -3.76 -3.56 13.10
CA THR A 186 -4.67 -2.88 12.17
C THR A 186 -5.87 -3.75 11.86
N GLY A 187 -7.06 -3.26 12.23
CA GLY A 187 -8.34 -3.80 11.79
C GLY A 187 -8.83 -3.04 10.56
N GLN A 188 -9.41 -3.76 9.61
CA GLN A 188 -9.98 -3.16 8.41
C GLN A 188 -11.35 -3.76 8.16
N VAL A 189 -12.32 -2.91 7.85
CA VAL A 189 -13.67 -3.32 7.46
C VAL A 189 -13.93 -2.81 6.05
N THR A 190 -14.37 -3.69 5.16
CA THR A 190 -14.66 -3.38 3.76
C THR A 190 -15.83 -4.21 3.26
N PHE A 191 -16.33 -3.91 2.07
CA PHE A 191 -17.38 -4.67 1.40
C PHE A 191 -16.78 -5.62 0.36
N ALA A 192 -17.37 -6.81 0.21
CA ALA A 192 -17.04 -7.71 -0.87
C ALA A 192 -17.52 -7.11 -2.21
N ALA A 193 -16.59 -6.85 -3.12
CA ALA A 193 -16.89 -6.29 -4.44
C ALA A 193 -17.47 -7.30 -5.43
N ARG A 194 -17.43 -8.58 -5.10
CA ARG A 194 -17.96 -9.72 -5.90
C ARG A 194 -18.09 -10.95 -5.04
N ASP A 195 -18.85 -11.94 -5.53
CA ASP A 195 -18.87 -13.27 -4.94
C ASP A 195 -17.47 -13.89 -5.01
N SER A 196 -17.02 -14.45 -3.90
CA SER A 196 -15.70 -15.08 -3.79
C SER A 196 -15.71 -16.19 -2.74
N GLU A 197 -14.66 -16.99 -2.73
CA GLU A 197 -14.41 -17.96 -1.67
C GLU A 197 -13.06 -17.70 -1.03
N TYR A 198 -13.02 -17.71 0.29
CA TYR A 198 -11.79 -17.47 1.04
C TYR A 198 -11.76 -18.36 2.29
N GLY A 199 -10.74 -19.22 2.37
CA GLY A 199 -10.55 -20.11 3.53
C GLY A 199 -11.74 -21.05 3.77
N GLY A 200 -12.40 -21.51 2.73
CA GLY A 200 -13.60 -22.36 2.82
C GLY A 200 -14.89 -21.64 3.18
N HIS A 201 -14.88 -20.31 3.22
CA HIS A 201 -16.07 -19.49 3.43
C HIS A 201 -16.53 -18.87 2.10
N SER A 202 -17.78 -19.16 1.71
CA SER A 202 -18.43 -18.48 0.60
C SER A 202 -18.80 -17.06 1.01
N ILE A 203 -18.28 -16.08 0.29
CA ILE A 203 -18.51 -14.66 0.50
C ILE A 203 -19.38 -14.15 -0.64
N LYS A 204 -20.46 -13.47 -0.33
CA LYS A 204 -21.35 -12.87 -1.32
C LYS A 204 -21.02 -11.39 -1.52
N GLU A 205 -21.24 -10.91 -2.74
CA GLU A 205 -21.14 -9.49 -3.06
C GLU A 205 -21.97 -8.64 -2.07
N GLY A 206 -21.37 -7.56 -1.58
CA GLY A 206 -21.98 -6.67 -0.60
C GLY A 206 -21.88 -7.13 0.87
N GLU A 207 -21.41 -8.34 1.15
CA GLU A 207 -21.12 -8.75 2.53
C GLU A 207 -19.93 -7.98 3.09
N ILE A 208 -19.92 -7.79 4.38
CA ILE A 208 -18.91 -7.01 5.10
C ILE A 208 -17.79 -7.93 5.54
N LEU A 209 -16.59 -7.62 5.10
CA LEU A 209 -15.36 -8.32 5.44
C LEU A 209 -14.66 -7.59 6.58
N ALA A 210 -14.44 -8.28 7.68
CA ALA A 210 -13.60 -7.80 8.77
C ALA A 210 -12.23 -8.49 8.68
N MET A 211 -11.19 -7.69 8.56
CA MET A 211 -9.82 -8.16 8.44
C MET A 211 -9.00 -7.70 9.63
N GLU A 212 -8.10 -8.55 10.10
CA GLU A 212 -7.13 -8.25 11.15
C GLU A 212 -5.72 -8.49 10.59
N ASP A 213 -4.89 -7.45 10.57
CA ASP A 213 -3.53 -7.45 10.00
C ASP A 213 -3.47 -8.03 8.56
N GLY A 214 -4.47 -7.68 7.76
CA GLY A 214 -4.57 -8.09 6.36
C GLY A 214 -5.09 -9.52 6.11
N LYS A 215 -5.55 -10.23 7.16
CA LYS A 215 -6.18 -11.54 7.06
C LYS A 215 -7.68 -11.44 7.36
N LEU A 216 -8.49 -12.19 6.63
CA LEU A 216 -9.93 -12.26 6.91
C LEU A 216 -10.15 -12.88 8.30
N ALA A 217 -10.78 -12.10 9.19
CA ALA A 217 -11.14 -12.56 10.53
C ALA A 217 -12.55 -13.16 10.57
N PHE A 218 -13.51 -12.51 9.92
CA PHE A 218 -14.89 -12.98 9.77
C PHE A 218 -15.64 -12.16 8.72
N VAL A 219 -16.79 -12.68 8.32
CA VAL A 219 -17.77 -12.02 7.45
C VAL A 219 -19.00 -11.67 8.27
N GLU A 220 -19.61 -10.53 8.01
CA GLU A 220 -20.79 -10.02 8.71
C GLU A 220 -21.73 -9.32 7.71
N LYS A 221 -23.00 -9.16 8.07
CA LYS A 221 -23.99 -8.45 7.24
C LYS A 221 -24.27 -7.03 7.69
N ASP A 222 -23.88 -6.71 8.91
CA ASP A 222 -24.13 -5.42 9.56
C ASP A 222 -22.80 -4.73 9.87
N LEU A 223 -22.62 -3.53 9.31
CA LEU A 223 -21.39 -2.76 9.46
C LEU A 223 -21.06 -2.46 10.93
N THR A 224 -22.07 -2.03 11.69
CA THR A 224 -21.87 -1.67 13.10
C THR A 224 -21.45 -2.89 13.92
N LYS A 225 -22.05 -4.04 13.66
CA LYS A 225 -21.68 -5.30 14.32
C LYS A 225 -20.28 -5.73 13.92
N ALA A 226 -19.91 -5.60 12.64
CA ALA A 226 -18.58 -5.92 12.16
C ALA A 226 -17.51 -5.08 12.87
N VAL A 227 -17.69 -3.76 12.90
CA VAL A 227 -16.77 -2.83 13.57
C VAL A 227 -16.65 -3.14 15.07
N LEU A 228 -17.78 -3.27 15.76
CA LEU A 228 -17.78 -3.56 17.21
C LEU A 228 -17.13 -4.90 17.55
N LYS A 229 -17.40 -5.95 16.77
CA LYS A 229 -16.84 -7.28 16.96
C LYS A 229 -15.34 -7.28 16.71
N LEU A 230 -14.88 -6.62 15.62
CA LEU A 230 -13.47 -6.49 15.29
C LEU A 230 -12.72 -5.71 16.39
N THR A 231 -13.24 -4.54 16.79
CA THR A 231 -12.65 -3.71 17.82
C THR A 231 -12.55 -4.48 19.16
N ARG A 232 -13.58 -5.22 19.55
CA ARG A 232 -13.55 -6.06 20.76
C ARG A 232 -12.52 -7.18 20.67
N SER A 233 -12.35 -7.80 19.49
CA SER A 233 -11.33 -8.83 19.28
C SER A 233 -9.93 -8.27 19.47
N MET A 234 -9.67 -7.10 18.88
CA MET A 234 -8.36 -6.44 18.94
C MET A 234 -8.07 -5.86 20.34
N ALA A 235 -9.05 -5.23 20.98
CA ALA A 235 -8.90 -4.64 22.31
C ALA A 235 -8.55 -5.66 23.42
N LYS A 236 -8.94 -6.93 23.27
CA LYS A 236 -8.57 -8.02 24.21
C LYS A 236 -7.07 -8.29 24.28
N LYS A 237 -6.31 -7.79 23.32
CA LYS A 237 -4.84 -7.95 23.26
C LYS A 237 -4.08 -6.85 24.01
N GLY A 238 -4.77 -6.05 24.84
CA GLY A 238 -4.13 -5.05 25.69
C GLY A 238 -3.84 -3.72 25.00
N ALA A 239 -4.65 -3.34 24.00
CA ALA A 239 -4.54 -2.06 23.33
C ALA A 239 -4.79 -0.89 24.31
N GLY A 240 -3.86 0.04 24.41
CA GLY A 240 -4.00 1.27 25.19
C GLY A 240 -4.72 2.39 24.42
N PHE A 241 -4.69 2.35 23.09
CA PHE A 241 -5.33 3.31 22.21
C PHE A 241 -6.08 2.62 21.09
N VAL A 242 -7.22 3.20 20.70
CA VAL A 242 -7.99 2.79 19.53
C VAL A 242 -8.21 4.01 18.66
N THR A 243 -7.71 3.97 17.42
CA THR A 243 -7.96 4.99 16.41
C THR A 243 -8.91 4.43 15.36
N VAL A 244 -9.96 5.17 15.04
CA VAL A 244 -10.92 4.82 13.99
C VAL A 244 -10.77 5.80 12.85
N ILE A 245 -10.46 5.28 11.66
CA ILE A 245 -10.36 6.05 10.41
C ILE A 245 -11.50 5.60 9.52
N TYR A 246 -12.30 6.54 9.03
CA TYR A 246 -13.43 6.26 8.15
C TYR A 246 -13.46 7.24 6.98
N GLY A 247 -13.99 6.78 5.86
CA GLY A 247 -14.25 7.61 4.69
C GLY A 247 -15.59 8.37 4.81
N SER A 248 -15.75 9.39 4.00
CA SER A 248 -17.00 10.15 3.83
C SER A 248 -18.02 9.40 2.99
#